data_bd56dc1176a1d993541a69f555669fb9
#
_entry.id   bd56dc1176a1d993541a69f555669fb9
#
_cell.length_a   1.000
_cell.length_b   1.000
_cell.length_c   1.000
_cell.angle_alpha   90.00
_cell.angle_beta   90.00
_cell.angle_gamma   90.00
#
_symmetry.space_group_name_H-M   'P 1'
#
loop_
_entity.id
_entity.type
_entity.pdbx_description
1 polymer ?
#
loop_
_entity_poly.entity_id
_entity_poly.type
_entity_poly.pdbx_seq_one_letter_code
_entity_poly.pdbx_strand_id
1 'polypeptide(L)'
;MDDRLSWKFHIQGLSKKLSRTIGILYRLRKMNSPKSILTSIYFALFQSQISYGLLAWGTACNDLIDKIFFLQKRAVRIISNAGFNDHTQPLFKKLSILNIRDIFKHQIASFMYEYESGNLPTIFDSFFKRVNESIIRD
;
A
#
# COMPACT_ATOMS: atom_id res chain seq x y z
N MET A 1 -10.56 12.68 -19.37
CA MET A 1 -9.51 11.63 -19.23
C MET A 1 -8.18 12.35 -19.33
N ASP A 2 -7.36 12.35 -18.29
CA ASP A 2 -6.11 13.09 -18.30
C ASP A 2 -5.11 12.29 -19.15
N ASP A 3 -4.66 12.84 -20.28
CA ASP A 3 -3.75 12.20 -21.24
C ASP A 3 -2.36 11.88 -20.67
N ARG A 4 -2.13 12.29 -19.43
CA ARG A 4 -0.96 11.93 -18.62
C ARG A 4 -1.43 11.08 -17.45
N LEU A 5 -1.36 9.77 -17.50
CA LEU A 5 -1.65 8.80 -16.44
C LEU A 5 -1.14 9.25 -15.03
N SER A 6 -1.61 10.42 -14.58
CA SER A 6 -1.11 11.07 -13.36
C SER A 6 -1.62 10.42 -12.07
N TRP A 7 -2.60 9.50 -12.17
CA TRP A 7 -3.26 8.85 -11.05
C TRP A 7 -3.83 9.80 -9.96
N LYS A 8 -3.75 11.12 -10.20
CA LYS A 8 -4.14 12.15 -9.22
C LYS A 8 -5.58 11.99 -8.74
N PHE A 9 -6.52 11.83 -9.67
CA PHE A 9 -7.94 11.65 -9.33
C PHE A 9 -8.20 10.35 -8.58
N HIS A 10 -7.54 9.26 -8.99
CA HIS A 10 -7.63 7.98 -8.29
C HIS A 10 -7.16 8.10 -6.84
N ILE A 11 -5.98 8.68 -6.63
CA ILE A 11 -5.39 8.84 -5.29
C ILE A 11 -6.20 9.82 -4.43
N GLN A 12 -6.79 10.86 -5.01
CA GLN A 12 -7.71 11.73 -4.28
C GLN A 12 -8.96 10.98 -3.81
N GLY A 13 -9.56 10.16 -4.67
CA GLY A 13 -10.69 9.30 -4.31
C GLY A 13 -10.33 8.29 -3.24
N LEU A 14 -9.17 7.64 -3.38
CA LEU A 14 -8.63 6.71 -2.39
C LEU A 14 -8.40 7.40 -1.03
N SER A 15 -7.77 8.58 -1.03
CA SER A 15 -7.53 9.35 0.20
C SER A 15 -8.81 9.66 0.97
N LYS A 16 -9.91 9.99 0.26
CA LYS A 16 -11.22 10.22 0.88
C LYS A 16 -11.76 8.94 1.54
N LYS A 17 -11.65 7.79 0.87
CA LYS A 17 -12.07 6.49 1.42
C LYS A 17 -11.26 6.12 2.66
N LEU A 18 -9.94 6.25 2.59
CA LEU A 18 -9.03 5.96 3.70
C LEU A 18 -9.29 6.89 4.91
N SER A 19 -9.57 8.17 4.67
CA SER A 19 -9.93 9.12 5.74
C SER A 19 -11.21 8.73 6.46
N ARG A 20 -12.21 8.19 5.76
CA ARG A 20 -13.43 7.65 6.38
C ARG A 20 -13.10 6.45 7.27
N THR A 21 -12.26 5.54 6.81
CA THR A 21 -11.80 4.38 7.59
C THR A 21 -11.03 4.82 8.85
N ILE A 22 -10.20 5.84 8.75
CA ILE A 22 -9.52 6.45 9.91
C ILE A 22 -10.55 6.98 10.93
N GLY A 23 -11.61 7.61 10.47
CA GLY A 23 -12.71 8.07 11.33
C GLY A 23 -13.40 6.90 12.08
N ILE A 24 -13.60 5.77 11.41
CA ILE A 24 -14.14 4.55 12.02
C ILE A 24 -13.18 4.03 13.10
N LEU A 25 -11.90 3.87 12.77
CA LEU A 25 -10.87 3.42 13.72
C LEU A 25 -10.80 4.31 14.96
N TYR A 26 -10.86 5.62 14.77
CA TYR A 26 -10.85 6.58 15.87
C TYR A 26 -12.05 6.45 16.81
N ARG A 27 -13.26 6.29 16.24
CA ARG A 27 -14.49 6.09 17.03
C ARG A 27 -14.44 4.79 17.83
N LEU A 28 -14.05 3.69 17.18
CA LEU A 28 -13.93 2.38 17.84
C LEU A 28 -12.89 2.40 18.97
N ARG A 29 -11.78 3.11 18.75
CA ARG A 29 -10.80 3.31 19.81
C ARG A 29 -11.38 4.07 21.00
N LYS A 30 -12.16 5.15 20.76
CA LYS A 30 -12.84 5.88 21.84
C LYS A 30 -13.83 5.00 22.63
N MET A 31 -14.39 3.99 21.99
CA MET A 31 -15.27 3.00 22.59
C MET A 31 -14.50 1.89 23.33
N ASN A 32 -13.18 2.03 23.50
CA ASN A 32 -12.29 1.03 24.11
C ASN A 32 -12.33 -0.35 23.42
N SER A 33 -12.56 -0.36 22.10
CA SER A 33 -12.53 -1.60 21.33
C SER A 33 -11.15 -2.27 21.41
N PRO A 34 -11.10 -3.62 21.50
CA PRO A 34 -9.84 -4.35 21.53
C PRO A 34 -8.96 -4.04 20.31
N LYS A 35 -7.66 -4.03 20.52
CA LYS A 35 -6.67 -3.77 19.46
C LYS A 35 -6.79 -4.75 18.29
N SER A 36 -7.15 -6.01 18.57
CA SER A 36 -7.40 -7.04 17.55
C SER A 36 -8.50 -6.63 16.58
N ILE A 37 -9.59 -6.04 17.07
CA ILE A 37 -10.68 -5.55 16.24
C ILE A 37 -10.22 -4.38 15.37
N LEU A 38 -9.50 -3.41 15.95
CA LEU A 38 -8.95 -2.28 15.20
C LEU A 38 -8.01 -2.74 14.08
N THR A 39 -7.15 -3.72 14.37
CA THR A 39 -6.23 -4.30 13.39
C THR A 39 -6.99 -5.05 12.29
N SER A 40 -8.02 -5.81 12.62
CA SER A 40 -8.87 -6.51 11.63
C SER A 40 -9.57 -5.52 10.69
N ILE A 41 -10.10 -4.42 11.22
CA ILE A 41 -10.74 -3.37 10.43
C ILE A 41 -9.72 -2.66 9.53
N TYR A 42 -8.50 -2.44 10.03
CA TYR A 42 -7.43 -1.89 9.23
C TYR A 42 -7.15 -2.77 7.99
N PHE A 43 -6.96 -4.07 8.18
CA PHE A 43 -6.70 -4.97 7.06
C PHE A 43 -7.90 -5.06 6.09
N ALA A 44 -9.11 -5.12 6.62
CA ALA A 44 -10.32 -5.27 5.81
C ALA A 44 -10.68 -4.00 5.00
N LEU A 45 -10.57 -2.82 5.61
CA LEU A 45 -11.07 -1.57 5.01
C LEU A 45 -9.97 -0.61 4.56
N PHE A 46 -8.79 -0.67 5.14
CA PHE A 46 -7.69 0.25 4.82
C PHE A 46 -6.69 -0.40 3.86
N GLN A 47 -6.06 -1.48 4.29
CA GLN A 47 -5.04 -2.13 3.47
C GLN A 47 -5.59 -2.74 2.19
N SER A 48 -6.79 -3.31 2.21
CA SER A 48 -7.45 -3.85 1.01
C SER A 48 -7.60 -2.79 -0.08
N GLN A 49 -7.95 -1.55 0.30
CA GLN A 49 -8.10 -0.44 -0.64
C GLN A 49 -6.76 0.05 -1.19
N ILE A 50 -5.71 0.06 -0.38
CA ILE A 50 -4.35 0.39 -0.83
C ILE A 50 -3.84 -0.67 -1.79
N SER A 51 -4.02 -1.94 -1.45
CA SER A 51 -3.50 -3.06 -2.22
C SER A 51 -4.18 -3.22 -3.58
N TYR A 52 -5.43 -2.74 -3.70
CA TYR A 52 -6.18 -2.83 -4.95
C TYR A 52 -5.55 -1.98 -6.05
N GLY A 53 -5.10 -2.66 -7.10
CA GLY A 53 -4.49 -2.02 -8.27
C GLY A 53 -3.17 -1.28 -7.99
N LEU A 54 -2.52 -1.50 -6.85
CA LEU A 54 -1.29 -0.82 -6.47
C LEU A 54 -0.16 -1.03 -7.48
N LEU A 55 -0.09 -2.18 -8.16
CA LEU A 55 0.86 -2.42 -9.24
C LEU A 55 0.73 -1.39 -10.37
N ALA A 56 -0.49 -0.91 -10.63
CA ALA A 56 -0.75 0.09 -11.66
C ALA A 56 -0.45 1.51 -11.19
N TRP A 57 -0.98 1.92 -10.03
CA TRP A 57 -0.85 3.29 -9.55
C TRP A 57 0.33 3.55 -8.59
N GLY A 58 0.99 2.49 -8.13
CA GLY A 58 2.15 2.59 -7.22
C GLY A 58 3.38 3.28 -7.84
N THR A 59 3.39 3.46 -9.16
CA THR A 59 4.40 4.25 -9.90
C THR A 59 4.08 5.74 -9.96
N ALA A 60 2.98 6.18 -9.36
CA ALA A 60 2.63 7.61 -9.28
C ALA A 60 3.75 8.42 -8.61
N CYS A 61 3.73 9.74 -8.82
CA CYS A 61 4.76 10.60 -8.23
C CYS A 61 4.81 10.46 -6.70
N ASN A 62 6.00 10.64 -6.14
CA ASN A 62 6.26 10.44 -4.71
C ASN A 62 5.31 11.23 -3.81
N ASP A 63 4.97 12.48 -4.18
CA ASP A 63 4.08 13.32 -3.41
C ASP A 63 2.67 12.71 -3.23
N LEU A 64 2.18 12.03 -4.25
CA LEU A 64 0.88 11.35 -4.20
C LEU A 64 0.95 10.08 -3.33
N ILE A 65 2.01 9.31 -3.45
CA ILE A 65 2.25 8.13 -2.61
C ILE A 65 2.45 8.54 -1.15
N ASP A 66 3.16 9.63 -0.89
CA ASP A 66 3.39 10.14 0.46
C ASP A 66 2.09 10.59 1.15
N LYS A 67 1.12 11.09 0.41
CA LYS A 67 -0.23 11.38 0.96
C LYS A 67 -0.89 10.11 1.52
N ILE A 68 -0.84 9.01 0.79
CA ILE A 68 -1.39 7.73 1.24
C ILE A 68 -0.58 7.20 2.43
N PHE A 69 0.74 7.29 2.37
CA PHE A 69 1.61 6.88 3.46
C PHE A 69 1.34 7.69 4.76
N PHE A 70 1.09 8.98 4.64
CA PHE A 70 0.70 9.82 5.78
C PHE A 70 -0.60 9.34 6.44
N LEU A 71 -1.61 9.01 5.65
CA LEU A 71 -2.86 8.44 6.15
C LEU A 71 -2.64 7.08 6.82
N GLN A 72 -1.77 6.24 6.26
CA GLN A 72 -1.40 4.97 6.83
C GLN A 72 -0.71 5.12 8.20
N LYS A 73 0.24 6.05 8.32
CA LYS A 73 0.87 6.39 9.61
C LYS A 73 -0.16 6.83 10.66
N ARG A 74 -1.14 7.63 10.26
CA ARG A 74 -2.22 8.08 11.14
C ARG A 74 -3.07 6.90 11.64
N ALA A 75 -3.45 5.98 10.76
CA ALA A 75 -4.19 4.77 11.12
C ALA A 75 -3.41 3.91 12.13
N VAL A 76 -2.12 3.68 11.87
CA VAL A 76 -1.23 2.89 12.75
C VAL A 76 -1.10 3.52 14.14
N ARG A 77 -0.99 4.85 14.24
CA ARG A 77 -0.97 5.55 15.53
C ARG A 77 -2.27 5.34 16.32
N ILE A 78 -3.41 5.43 15.65
CA ILE A 78 -4.71 5.19 16.27
C ILE A 78 -4.80 3.77 16.83
N ILE A 79 -4.42 2.76 16.06
CA ILE A 79 -4.45 1.35 16.50
C ILE A 79 -3.51 1.13 17.68
N SER A 80 -2.33 1.75 17.67
CA SER A 80 -1.32 1.59 18.69
C SER A 80 -1.54 2.44 19.95
N ASN A 81 -2.52 3.32 19.95
CA ASN A 81 -2.72 4.33 21.00
C ASN A 81 -1.49 5.24 21.19
N ALA A 82 -0.80 5.54 20.12
CA ALA A 82 0.39 6.37 20.11
C ALA A 82 0.07 7.85 19.93
N GLY A 83 0.98 8.72 20.41
CA GLY A 83 0.88 10.16 20.23
C GLY A 83 1.05 10.61 18.78
N PHE A 84 0.62 11.83 18.48
CA PHE A 84 0.71 12.39 17.12
C PHE A 84 2.15 12.48 16.61
N ASN A 85 3.11 12.74 17.49
CA ASN A 85 4.52 12.90 17.13
C ASN A 85 5.34 11.60 17.27
N ASP A 86 4.72 10.50 17.69
CA ASP A 86 5.44 9.26 17.88
C ASP A 86 5.96 8.70 16.55
N HIS A 87 7.17 8.15 16.58
CA HIS A 87 7.75 7.47 15.43
C HIS A 87 6.92 6.24 15.07
N THR A 88 6.52 6.16 13.80
CA THR A 88 5.62 5.10 13.33
C THR A 88 6.34 3.81 12.94
N GLN A 89 7.62 3.86 12.62
CA GLN A 89 8.36 2.69 12.16
C GLN A 89 8.34 1.51 13.15
N PRO A 90 8.56 1.72 14.47
CA PRO A 90 8.40 0.64 15.45
C PRO A 90 6.96 0.13 15.55
N LEU A 91 5.97 1.02 15.33
CA LEU A 91 4.56 0.68 15.40
C LEU A 91 4.14 -0.24 14.24
N PHE A 92 4.62 0.02 13.03
CA PHE A 92 4.43 -0.87 11.86
C PHE A 92 4.94 -2.28 12.16
N LYS A 93 6.14 -2.39 12.71
CA LYS A 93 6.73 -3.68 13.11
C LYS A 93 5.91 -4.39 14.18
N LYS A 94 5.51 -3.66 15.23
CA LYS A 94 4.72 -4.21 16.34
C LYS A 94 3.35 -4.72 15.90
N LEU A 95 2.75 -4.08 14.89
CA LEU A 95 1.46 -4.48 14.34
C LEU A 95 1.57 -5.49 13.19
N SER A 96 2.79 -5.83 12.76
CA SER A 96 3.06 -6.63 11.57
C SER A 96 2.36 -6.07 10.32
N ILE A 97 2.37 -4.74 10.19
CA ILE A 97 1.81 -4.02 9.05
C ILE A 97 2.95 -3.56 8.14
N LEU A 98 2.85 -3.85 6.86
CA LEU A 98 3.76 -3.31 5.84
C LEU A 98 3.33 -1.88 5.48
N ASN A 99 4.30 -0.98 5.32
CA ASN A 99 4.03 0.34 4.75
C ASN A 99 3.73 0.23 3.24
N ILE A 100 3.12 1.26 2.67
CA ILE A 100 2.69 1.24 1.26
C ILE A 100 3.82 0.92 0.28
N ARG A 101 5.04 1.40 0.53
CA ARG A 101 6.19 1.16 -0.35
C ARG A 101 6.63 -0.30 -0.30
N ASP A 102 6.59 -0.91 0.88
CA ASP A 102 6.91 -2.33 1.06
C ASP A 102 5.79 -3.23 0.52
N ILE A 103 4.52 -2.83 0.65
CA ILE A 103 3.39 -3.52 -0.01
C ILE A 103 3.60 -3.52 -1.52
N PHE A 104 3.97 -2.39 -2.10
CA PHE A 104 4.24 -2.27 -3.55
C PHE A 104 5.38 -3.18 -3.99
N LYS A 105 6.50 -3.15 -3.28
CA LYS A 105 7.65 -4.05 -3.56
C LYS A 105 7.26 -5.51 -3.48
N HIS A 106 6.48 -5.88 -2.46
CA HIS A 106 6.00 -7.25 -2.28
C HIS A 106 5.11 -7.67 -3.45
N GLN A 107 4.21 -6.81 -3.90
CA GLN A 107 3.34 -7.10 -5.05
C GLN A 107 4.14 -7.25 -6.35
N ILE A 108 5.15 -6.41 -6.57
CA ILE A 108 6.05 -6.55 -7.74
C ILE A 108 6.78 -7.89 -7.68
N ALA A 109 7.36 -8.24 -6.54
CA ALA A 109 8.08 -9.49 -6.37
C ALA A 109 7.17 -10.71 -6.59
N SER A 110 5.95 -10.68 -6.05
CA SER A 110 4.95 -11.73 -6.26
C SER A 110 4.54 -11.84 -7.72
N PHE A 111 4.31 -10.72 -8.40
CA PHE A 111 3.96 -10.70 -9.83
C PHE A 111 5.11 -11.27 -10.68
N MET A 112 6.35 -10.91 -10.40
CA MET A 112 7.52 -11.43 -11.11
C MET A 112 7.73 -12.93 -10.85
N TYR A 113 7.46 -13.39 -9.63
CA TYR A 113 7.50 -14.82 -9.32
C TYR A 113 6.45 -15.60 -10.13
N GLU A 114 5.21 -15.11 -10.21
CA GLU A 114 4.15 -15.73 -11.03
C GLU A 114 4.51 -15.72 -12.52
N TYR A 115 5.15 -14.64 -13.00
CA TYR A 115 5.66 -14.57 -14.37
C TYR A 115 6.72 -15.64 -14.64
N GLU A 116 7.76 -15.74 -13.80
CA GLU A 116 8.83 -16.71 -13.94
C GLU A 116 8.35 -18.17 -13.80
N SER A 117 7.30 -18.38 -12.99
CA SER A 117 6.66 -19.69 -12.81
C SER A 117 5.72 -20.08 -13.97
N GLY A 118 5.53 -19.22 -14.97
CA GLY A 118 4.67 -19.47 -16.12
C GLY A 118 3.16 -19.46 -15.81
N ASN A 119 2.79 -18.89 -14.66
CA ASN A 119 1.38 -18.83 -14.24
C ASN A 119 0.61 -17.64 -14.82
N LEU A 120 1.30 -16.71 -15.49
CA LEU A 120 0.67 -15.56 -16.14
C LEU A 120 0.34 -15.85 -17.61
N PRO A 121 -0.69 -15.17 -18.17
CA PRO A 121 -1.00 -15.25 -19.60
C PRO A 121 0.20 -14.85 -20.47
N THR A 122 0.35 -15.52 -21.61
CA THR A 122 1.46 -15.31 -22.57
C THR A 122 1.57 -13.89 -23.13
N ILE A 123 0.52 -13.09 -23.02
CA ILE A 123 0.55 -11.69 -23.41
C ILE A 123 1.64 -10.90 -22.66
N PHE A 124 1.98 -11.32 -21.44
CA PHE A 124 3.02 -10.68 -20.64
C PHE A 124 4.44 -10.94 -21.16
N ASP A 125 4.66 -11.99 -21.95
CA ASP A 125 5.97 -12.31 -22.54
C ASP A 125 6.48 -11.19 -23.47
N SER A 126 5.54 -10.42 -24.05
CA SER A 126 5.89 -9.28 -24.91
C SER A 126 6.37 -8.06 -24.12
N PHE A 127 6.05 -7.96 -22.84
CA PHE A 127 6.42 -6.83 -22.00
C PHE A 127 7.77 -7.00 -21.31
N PHE A 128 8.22 -8.26 -21.12
CA PHE A 128 9.46 -8.55 -20.42
C PHE A 128 10.50 -9.12 -21.37
N LYS A 129 11.64 -8.43 -21.48
CA LYS A 129 12.81 -8.94 -22.19
C LYS A 129 13.80 -9.47 -21.16
N ARG A 130 14.17 -10.74 -21.27
CA ARG A 130 15.29 -11.27 -20.47
C ARG A 130 16.56 -10.58 -20.92
N VAL A 131 17.25 -9.94 -19.99
CA VAL A 131 18.59 -9.42 -20.23
C VAL A 131 19.52 -10.63 -20.19
N ASN A 132 20.12 -10.95 -21.33
CA ASN A 132 21.14 -11.99 -21.38
C ASN A 132 22.34 -11.59 -20.51
N GLU A 133 22.81 -12.49 -19.67
CA GLU A 133 23.96 -12.26 -18.75
C GLU A 133 25.25 -11.80 -19.45
N SER A 134 25.32 -11.90 -20.77
CA SER A 134 26.44 -11.42 -21.59
C SER A 134 26.58 -9.88 -21.62
N ILE A 135 25.54 -9.12 -21.18
CA ILE A 135 25.56 -7.64 -21.21
C ILE A 135 26.06 -7.05 -19.87
N ILE A 136 26.20 -7.87 -18.83
CA ILE A 136 26.59 -7.41 -17.49
C ILE A 136 28.11 -7.44 -17.26
N ARG A 137 28.90 -7.82 -18.27
CA ARG A 137 30.37 -8.02 -18.15
C ARG A 137 31.22 -7.00 -18.91
N ASP A 138 30.69 -5.84 -19.23
CA ASP A 138 31.51 -4.73 -19.76
C ASP A 138 31.50 -3.53 -18.82
#